data_b9f5228e7355cbfaf807fc291a3e2cc0
#
_entry.id   b9f5228e7355cbfaf807fc291a3e2cc0
#
_cell.length_a   1.000
_cell.length_b   1.000
_cell.length_c   1.000
_cell.angle_alpha   90.00
_cell.angle_beta   90.00
_cell.angle_gamma   90.00
#
_symmetry.space_group_name_H-M   'P 1'
#
loop_
_entity.id
_entity.type
_entity.pdbx_description
1 polymer ?
#
loop_
_entity_poly.entity_id
_entity_poly.type
_entity_poly.pdbx_seq_one_letter_code
_entity_poly.pdbx_strand_id
1 'polypeptide(L)'
;MGEDSPFVAPKLCAPPSTCGRLNLMRGIILAGGSGTRLHPITKGVSKQLVPVYDKPMIYYPLSTLMLAGIQDILIITTPHDAESFHRLLGDGSQLGVTLSYTVQHEPNGLAQAFVLGADFIGSDHAALVLGDNIFYGPGMGTRLRRNTEVDGGAVFAYHVANPSEYGVVEFDDDLRAISIEEKPARPRSHYAVPGLYFYDNDVVEIAKNLKPSARGEFEITDVNRHYLEAGKLHVEVLPRGTAWLDTGTFDSLADATAFVRTVEARQGTKVGAPEEVAWRMGFLTDDELRERAEPLRKSGYGEYLVGLLES
;
A
#
# COMPACT_ATOMS: atom_id res chain seq x y z
N MET A 1 -13.73 20.65 37.41
CA MET A 1 -13.17 21.24 36.22
C MET A 1 -12.18 20.23 35.70
N GLY A 2 -12.63 19.34 34.85
CA GLY A 2 -11.79 18.31 34.21
C GLY A 2 -11.48 18.79 32.79
N GLU A 3 -10.22 18.90 32.47
CA GLU A 3 -9.75 19.26 31.14
C GLU A 3 -9.87 18.05 30.24
N ASP A 4 -10.84 18.06 29.36
CA ASP A 4 -10.93 17.17 28.22
C ASP A 4 -9.88 17.59 27.17
N SER A 5 -8.76 16.89 27.11
CA SER A 5 -7.80 17.00 26.02
C SER A 5 -8.31 16.22 24.80
N PRO A 6 -8.59 16.84 23.63
CA PRO A 6 -9.30 16.19 22.53
C PRO A 6 -8.45 15.39 21.55
N PHE A 7 -7.21 15.02 21.88
CA PHE A 7 -6.29 14.40 20.90
C PHE A 7 -5.43 13.23 21.40
N VAL A 8 -5.91 12.46 22.36
CA VAL A 8 -5.31 11.15 22.64
C VAL A 8 -6.12 10.09 21.87
N ALA A 9 -5.70 9.74 20.67
CA ALA A 9 -6.23 8.56 20.01
C ALA A 9 -5.93 7.33 20.88
N PRO A 10 -6.94 6.52 21.25
CA PRO A 10 -6.73 5.37 22.12
C PRO A 10 -5.76 4.38 21.48
N LYS A 11 -4.82 3.84 22.28
CA LYS A 11 -4.05 2.65 21.91
C LYS A 11 -5.05 1.58 21.47
N LEU A 12 -4.96 1.14 20.23
CA LEU A 12 -5.81 0.08 19.70
C LEU A 12 -5.53 -1.20 20.49
N CYS A 13 -6.56 -1.75 21.16
CA CYS A 13 -6.48 -3.03 21.83
C CYS A 13 -5.98 -4.11 20.87
N ALA A 14 -5.04 -4.93 21.32
CA ALA A 14 -4.63 -6.12 20.61
C ALA A 14 -5.86 -7.03 20.34
N PRO A 15 -5.95 -7.68 19.18
CA PRO A 15 -7.06 -8.57 18.89
C PRO A 15 -7.10 -9.75 19.88
N PRO A 16 -8.28 -10.24 20.26
CA PRO A 16 -8.40 -11.37 21.16
C PRO A 16 -7.86 -12.65 20.50
N SER A 17 -6.99 -13.36 21.21
CA SER A 17 -6.53 -14.69 20.86
C SER A 17 -7.67 -15.70 20.95
N THR A 18 -8.30 -16.06 19.83
CA THR A 18 -9.22 -17.19 19.75
C THR A 18 -8.83 -18.13 18.62
N CYS A 19 -8.60 -19.36 19.04
CA CYS A 19 -8.25 -20.56 18.32
C CYS A 19 -9.21 -20.86 17.15
N GLY A 20 -8.67 -20.80 15.97
CA GLY A 20 -9.12 -21.24 14.67
C GLY A 20 -8.08 -20.68 13.70
N ARG A 21 -7.55 -21.49 12.80
CA ARG A 21 -6.62 -20.97 11.78
C ARG A 21 -7.39 -19.96 10.94
N LEU A 22 -7.45 -18.72 11.41
CA LEU A 22 -7.85 -17.59 10.58
C LEU A 22 -6.80 -17.49 9.46
N ASN A 23 -7.23 -17.48 8.22
CA ASN A 23 -6.33 -17.19 7.11
C ASN A 23 -5.70 -15.83 7.39
N LEU A 24 -4.39 -15.80 7.55
CA LEU A 24 -3.66 -14.57 7.75
C LEU A 24 -3.64 -13.79 6.44
N MET A 25 -3.58 -12.46 6.52
CA MET A 25 -3.36 -11.64 5.34
C MET A 25 -1.86 -11.42 5.15
N ARG A 26 -1.31 -11.89 4.02
CA ARG A 26 0.07 -11.63 3.60
C ARG A 26 0.14 -10.36 2.78
N GLY A 27 1.12 -9.51 3.03
CA GLY A 27 1.33 -8.28 2.28
C GLY A 27 2.31 -8.47 1.12
N ILE A 28 2.05 -7.84 -0.01
CA ILE A 28 2.99 -7.74 -1.14
C ILE A 28 3.14 -6.27 -1.50
N ILE A 29 4.39 -5.81 -1.59
CA ILE A 29 4.73 -4.52 -2.17
C ILE A 29 5.40 -4.78 -3.52
N LEU A 30 4.76 -4.34 -4.60
CA LEU A 30 5.37 -4.41 -5.92
C LEU A 30 6.23 -3.17 -6.17
N ALA A 31 7.52 -3.33 -6.00
CA ALA A 31 8.55 -2.31 -6.17
C ALA A 31 9.43 -2.57 -7.41
N GLY A 32 8.85 -3.23 -8.40
CA GLY A 32 9.47 -3.50 -9.70
C GLY A 32 9.23 -2.37 -10.72
N GLY A 33 9.68 -2.62 -11.93
CA GLY A 33 9.49 -1.70 -13.06
C GLY A 33 10.70 -0.79 -13.33
N SER A 34 10.85 -0.39 -14.59
CA SER A 34 12.01 0.36 -15.07
C SER A 34 12.03 1.84 -14.67
N GLY A 35 10.90 2.39 -14.22
CA GLY A 35 10.80 3.80 -13.84
C GLY A 35 11.13 4.80 -14.96
N THR A 36 11.07 4.40 -16.23
CA THR A 36 11.56 5.19 -17.37
C THR A 36 10.96 6.58 -17.49
N ARG A 37 9.71 6.76 -17.03
CA ARG A 37 9.04 8.07 -17.01
C ARG A 37 9.70 9.10 -16.07
N LEU A 38 10.55 8.63 -15.14
CA LEU A 38 11.33 9.46 -14.21
C LEU A 38 12.83 9.52 -14.58
N HIS A 39 13.23 9.12 -15.82
CA HIS A 39 14.60 9.33 -16.26
C HIS A 39 14.89 10.84 -16.32
N PRO A 40 16.12 11.27 -15.93
CA PRO A 40 17.31 10.44 -15.61
C PRO A 40 17.42 9.96 -14.14
N ILE A 41 16.54 10.37 -13.22
CA ILE A 41 16.64 10.03 -11.79
C ILE A 41 16.75 8.51 -11.61
N THR A 42 15.85 7.78 -12.23
CA THR A 42 15.74 6.32 -12.10
C THR A 42 16.75 5.52 -12.92
N LYS A 43 17.76 6.18 -13.50
CA LYS A 43 18.98 5.50 -14.00
C LYS A 43 19.94 5.11 -12.89
N GLY A 44 19.89 5.79 -11.75
CA GLY A 44 20.84 5.58 -10.66
C GLY A 44 20.19 5.07 -9.37
N VAL A 45 18.85 5.08 -9.30
CA VAL A 45 18.11 4.66 -8.11
C VAL A 45 16.74 4.10 -8.51
N SER A 46 16.29 3.05 -7.82
CA SER A 46 14.91 2.57 -7.99
C SER A 46 13.91 3.68 -7.73
N LYS A 47 12.82 3.73 -8.51
CA LYS A 47 11.74 4.71 -8.34
C LYS A 47 11.25 4.77 -6.89
N GLN A 48 11.03 3.61 -6.27
CA GLN A 48 10.48 3.49 -4.93
C GLN A 48 11.47 3.88 -3.81
N LEU A 49 12.74 4.12 -4.16
CA LEU A 49 13.76 4.66 -3.26
C LEU A 49 13.97 6.17 -3.42
N VAL A 50 13.35 6.78 -4.45
CA VAL A 50 13.33 8.25 -4.59
C VAL A 50 12.58 8.85 -3.40
N PRO A 51 13.10 9.95 -2.81
CA PRO A 51 12.40 10.57 -1.69
C PRO A 51 11.10 11.24 -2.14
N VAL A 52 10.06 11.08 -1.33
CA VAL A 52 8.85 11.91 -1.38
C VAL A 52 8.86 12.74 -0.11
N TYR A 53 9.20 14.00 -0.22
CA TYR A 53 9.48 14.95 0.86
C TYR A 53 10.67 14.51 1.72
N ASP A 54 10.45 13.90 2.88
CA ASP A 54 11.47 13.64 3.90
C ASP A 54 11.86 12.17 4.09
N LYS A 55 11.27 11.26 3.30
CA LYS A 55 11.51 9.82 3.41
C LYS A 55 11.41 9.10 2.06
N PRO A 56 11.98 7.89 1.92
CA PRO A 56 11.88 7.09 0.70
C PRO A 56 10.43 6.74 0.37
N MET A 57 10.09 6.74 -0.90
CA MET A 57 8.73 6.45 -1.40
C MET A 57 8.18 5.13 -0.86
N ILE A 58 8.99 4.08 -0.75
CA ILE A 58 8.59 2.76 -0.26
C ILE A 58 8.01 2.77 1.17
N TYR A 59 8.32 3.80 1.99
CA TYR A 59 7.82 3.91 3.35
C TYR A 59 6.30 4.10 3.40
N TYR A 60 5.72 4.74 2.39
CA TYR A 60 4.28 4.98 2.32
C TYR A 60 3.48 3.69 2.09
N PRO A 61 3.74 2.87 1.05
CA PRO A 61 3.04 1.59 0.89
C PRO A 61 3.36 0.59 2.01
N LEU A 62 4.58 0.59 2.58
CA LEU A 62 4.90 -0.21 3.75
C LEU A 62 4.01 0.18 4.94
N SER A 63 3.93 1.47 5.25
CA SER A 63 3.04 2.00 6.29
C SER A 63 1.57 1.65 6.02
N THR A 64 1.13 1.64 4.76
CA THR A 64 -0.23 1.28 4.37
C THR A 64 -0.55 -0.18 4.74
N LEU A 65 0.33 -1.13 4.42
CA LEU A 65 0.15 -2.53 4.82
C LEU A 65 0.21 -2.71 6.34
N MET A 66 1.14 -2.04 7.01
CA MET A 66 1.25 -2.08 8.47
C MET A 66 -0.01 -1.52 9.15
N LEU A 67 -0.63 -0.44 8.64
CA LEU A 67 -1.92 0.10 9.10
C LEU A 67 -3.08 -0.87 8.93
N ALA A 68 -3.01 -1.78 7.95
CA ALA A 68 -3.94 -2.89 7.79
C ALA A 68 -3.73 -4.00 8.85
N GLY A 69 -2.67 -3.94 9.66
CA GLY A 69 -2.31 -4.97 10.62
C GLY A 69 -1.44 -6.10 10.03
N ILE A 70 -0.94 -5.93 8.83
CA ILE A 70 -0.15 -6.93 8.11
C ILE A 70 1.31 -6.81 8.56
N GLN A 71 1.87 -7.93 9.06
CA GLN A 71 3.24 -8.00 9.57
C GLN A 71 4.17 -8.84 8.69
N ASP A 72 3.65 -9.82 7.93
CA ASP A 72 4.43 -10.61 6.97
C ASP A 72 4.30 -9.98 5.58
N ILE A 73 5.38 -9.41 5.05
CA ILE A 73 5.37 -8.61 3.83
C ILE A 73 6.47 -9.07 2.87
N LEU A 74 6.08 -9.36 1.62
CA LEU A 74 6.98 -9.64 0.52
C LEU A 74 7.22 -8.39 -0.31
N ILE A 75 8.48 -8.03 -0.50
CA ILE A 75 8.90 -6.95 -1.40
C ILE A 75 9.38 -7.56 -2.70
N ILE A 76 8.70 -7.25 -3.80
CA ILE A 76 9.05 -7.69 -5.15
C ILE A 76 9.83 -6.56 -5.83
N THR A 77 11.09 -6.81 -6.13
CA THR A 77 12.01 -5.82 -6.69
C THR A 77 12.53 -6.23 -8.07
N THR A 78 13.30 -5.34 -8.72
CA THR A 78 14.13 -5.71 -9.87
C THR A 78 15.43 -6.37 -9.39
N PRO A 79 16.12 -7.17 -10.25
CA PRO A 79 17.43 -7.74 -9.90
C PRO A 79 18.47 -6.68 -9.54
N HIS A 80 18.38 -5.50 -10.19
CA HIS A 80 19.35 -4.40 -10.02
C HIS A 80 19.18 -3.71 -8.66
N ASP A 81 17.97 -3.62 -8.16
CA ASP A 81 17.64 -2.77 -7.00
C ASP A 81 17.54 -3.56 -5.67
N ALA A 82 17.51 -4.88 -5.73
CA ALA A 82 17.27 -5.75 -4.56
C ALA A 82 18.17 -5.44 -3.36
N GLU A 83 19.48 -5.26 -3.59
CA GLU A 83 20.43 -4.94 -2.53
C GLU A 83 20.13 -3.59 -1.84
N SER A 84 19.67 -2.61 -2.62
CA SER A 84 19.33 -1.27 -2.08
C SER A 84 18.11 -1.32 -1.17
N PHE A 85 17.10 -2.12 -1.50
CA PHE A 85 15.95 -2.35 -0.63
C PHE A 85 16.35 -3.10 0.64
N HIS A 86 17.16 -4.15 0.53
CA HIS A 86 17.71 -4.86 1.69
C HIS A 86 18.50 -3.95 2.63
N ARG A 87 19.35 -3.09 2.08
CA ARG A 87 20.13 -2.13 2.88
C ARG A 87 19.24 -1.11 3.61
N LEU A 88 18.13 -0.67 2.98
CA LEU A 88 17.22 0.31 3.58
C LEU A 88 16.32 -0.32 4.64
N LEU A 89 15.72 -1.47 4.34
CA LEU A 89 14.60 -2.03 5.09
C LEU A 89 14.98 -3.26 5.96
N GLY A 90 16.15 -3.85 5.72
CA GLY A 90 16.59 -5.03 6.46
C GLY A 90 15.62 -6.20 6.35
N ASP A 91 15.46 -6.93 7.43
CA ASP A 91 14.49 -8.04 7.56
C ASP A 91 13.14 -7.60 8.18
N GLY A 92 12.99 -6.31 8.50
CA GLY A 92 11.78 -5.73 9.08
C GLY A 92 11.68 -5.84 10.61
N SER A 93 12.56 -6.57 11.26
CA SER A 93 12.52 -6.78 12.73
C SER A 93 12.57 -5.48 13.52
N GLN A 94 13.25 -4.45 12.99
CA GLN A 94 13.30 -3.11 13.56
C GLN A 94 11.93 -2.38 13.56
N LEU A 95 10.95 -2.89 12.81
CA LEU A 95 9.58 -2.38 12.75
C LEU A 95 8.55 -3.36 13.33
N GLY A 96 9.01 -4.47 13.90
CA GLY A 96 8.15 -5.54 14.40
C GLY A 96 7.38 -6.28 13.28
N VAL A 97 7.92 -6.29 12.05
CA VAL A 97 7.39 -7.00 10.90
C VAL A 97 8.44 -7.96 10.34
N THR A 98 8.02 -8.87 9.47
CA THR A 98 8.92 -9.76 8.73
C THR A 98 8.92 -9.37 7.26
N LEU A 99 10.07 -8.95 6.73
CA LEU A 99 10.23 -8.62 5.32
C LEU A 99 10.94 -9.76 4.60
N SER A 100 10.29 -10.26 3.56
CA SER A 100 10.86 -11.19 2.58
C SER A 100 11.06 -10.47 1.25
N TYR A 101 11.94 -11.01 0.41
CA TYR A 101 12.29 -10.38 -0.87
C TYR A 101 12.27 -11.40 -1.98
N THR A 102 11.75 -11.00 -3.14
CA THR A 102 11.87 -11.75 -4.38
C THR A 102 12.10 -10.82 -5.56
N VAL A 103 12.54 -11.38 -6.67
CA VAL A 103 12.93 -10.60 -7.85
C VAL A 103 11.96 -10.86 -8.99
N GLN A 104 11.45 -9.80 -9.58
CA GLN A 104 10.75 -9.80 -10.86
C GLN A 104 11.76 -9.48 -11.96
N HIS A 105 12.12 -10.48 -12.78
CA HIS A 105 13.11 -10.32 -13.85
C HIS A 105 12.59 -9.47 -15.01
N GLU A 106 11.29 -9.59 -15.32
CA GLU A 106 10.62 -8.87 -16.40
C GLU A 106 9.30 -8.27 -15.89
N PRO A 107 8.99 -7.00 -16.24
CA PRO A 107 7.77 -6.32 -15.78
C PRO A 107 6.53 -6.78 -16.59
N ASN A 108 6.14 -8.03 -16.44
CA ASN A 108 5.07 -8.67 -17.18
C ASN A 108 3.65 -8.36 -16.67
N GLY A 109 3.48 -7.32 -15.86
CA GLY A 109 2.19 -6.88 -15.34
C GLY A 109 2.04 -7.10 -13.82
N LEU A 110 1.02 -6.47 -13.25
CA LEU A 110 0.83 -6.42 -11.79
C LEU A 110 0.38 -7.77 -11.20
N ALA A 111 -0.45 -8.53 -11.93
CA ALA A 111 -0.95 -9.81 -11.46
C ALA A 111 0.16 -10.87 -11.31
N GLN A 112 1.31 -10.70 -11.98
CA GLN A 112 2.46 -11.57 -11.81
C GLN A 112 2.96 -11.61 -10.35
N ALA A 113 2.69 -10.57 -9.56
CA ALA A 113 3.07 -10.50 -8.16
C ALA A 113 2.54 -11.70 -7.34
N PHE A 114 1.33 -12.18 -7.63
CA PHE A 114 0.74 -13.33 -6.94
C PHE A 114 1.36 -14.66 -7.38
N VAL A 115 1.83 -14.75 -8.61
CA VAL A 115 2.56 -15.92 -9.11
C VAL A 115 3.95 -16.00 -8.48
N LEU A 116 4.68 -14.88 -8.44
CA LEU A 116 5.99 -14.77 -7.81
C LEU A 116 5.92 -14.96 -6.29
N GLY A 117 4.85 -14.50 -5.68
CA GLY A 117 4.60 -14.61 -4.25
C GLY A 117 3.88 -15.89 -3.82
N ALA A 118 3.61 -16.85 -4.71
CA ALA A 118 2.77 -18.00 -4.41
C ALA A 118 3.23 -18.82 -3.19
N ASP A 119 4.53 -19.11 -3.11
CA ASP A 119 5.12 -19.84 -1.98
C ASP A 119 5.07 -19.03 -0.67
N PHE A 120 5.23 -17.71 -0.74
CA PHE A 120 5.11 -16.80 0.39
C PHE A 120 3.65 -16.70 0.89
N ILE A 121 2.69 -16.60 -0.03
CA ILE A 121 1.26 -16.53 0.30
C ILE A 121 0.82 -17.86 0.92
N GLY A 122 1.23 -19.00 0.33
CA GLY A 122 0.83 -20.31 0.79
C GLY A 122 -0.69 -20.50 0.71
N SER A 123 -1.32 -20.73 1.86
CA SER A 123 -2.79 -20.88 1.99
C SER A 123 -3.47 -19.63 2.55
N ASP A 124 -2.73 -18.54 2.77
CA ASP A 124 -3.23 -17.31 3.37
C ASP A 124 -3.86 -16.39 2.31
N HIS A 125 -4.53 -15.33 2.74
CA HIS A 125 -5.01 -14.25 1.88
C HIS A 125 -3.84 -13.34 1.46
N ALA A 126 -4.03 -12.54 0.42
CA ALA A 126 -2.99 -11.65 -0.09
C ALA A 126 -3.48 -10.21 -0.28
N ALA A 127 -2.76 -9.25 0.28
CA ALA A 127 -2.89 -7.84 -0.05
C ALA A 127 -1.73 -7.40 -0.95
N LEU A 128 -2.03 -6.68 -2.02
CA LEU A 128 -1.04 -6.09 -2.90
C LEU A 128 -1.14 -4.57 -2.86
N VAL A 129 -0.01 -3.90 -2.64
CA VAL A 129 0.10 -2.45 -2.82
C VAL A 129 1.21 -2.14 -3.82
N LEU A 130 0.95 -1.16 -4.68
CA LEU A 130 1.98 -0.67 -5.60
C LEU A 130 2.97 0.23 -4.85
N GLY A 131 4.25 0.00 -5.06
CA GLY A 131 5.34 0.66 -4.34
C GLY A 131 5.47 2.17 -4.56
N ASP A 132 4.68 2.73 -5.47
CA ASP A 132 4.62 4.15 -5.83
C ASP A 132 3.29 4.83 -5.47
N ASN A 133 2.42 4.14 -4.73
CA ASN A 133 1.12 4.66 -4.32
C ASN A 133 1.15 5.15 -2.86
N ILE A 134 0.63 6.34 -2.64
CA ILE A 134 0.50 6.97 -1.33
C ILE A 134 -0.97 7.13 -1.01
N PHE A 135 -1.37 6.65 0.17
CA PHE A 135 -2.73 6.79 0.68
C PHE A 135 -2.72 7.59 1.98
N TYR A 136 -3.58 8.61 2.07
CA TYR A 136 -3.75 9.40 3.28
C TYR A 136 -5.19 9.87 3.42
N GLY A 137 -5.74 9.74 4.62
CA GLY A 137 -7.09 10.24 4.90
C GLY A 137 -7.66 9.72 6.20
N PRO A 138 -8.74 10.34 6.68
CA PRO A 138 -9.37 9.96 7.95
C PRO A 138 -9.92 8.53 7.88
N GLY A 139 -9.67 7.75 8.94
CA GLY A 139 -10.17 6.40 9.07
C GLY A 139 -9.54 5.36 8.13
N MET A 140 -8.45 5.69 7.41
CA MET A 140 -7.81 4.80 6.46
C MET A 140 -7.43 3.45 7.11
N GLY A 141 -6.75 3.44 8.25
CA GLY A 141 -6.37 2.20 8.93
C GLY A 141 -7.56 1.30 9.28
N THR A 142 -8.70 1.86 9.68
CA THR A 142 -9.91 1.09 9.95
C THR A 142 -10.50 0.47 8.67
N ARG A 143 -10.48 1.20 7.56
CA ARG A 143 -10.91 0.70 6.24
C ARG A 143 -10.03 -0.44 5.78
N LEU A 144 -8.72 -0.28 5.85
CA LEU A 144 -7.75 -1.29 5.47
C LEU A 144 -7.96 -2.60 6.27
N ARG A 145 -8.09 -2.51 7.59
CA ARG A 145 -8.30 -3.69 8.45
C ARG A 145 -9.61 -4.45 8.16
N ARG A 146 -10.67 -3.78 7.74
CA ARG A 146 -11.92 -4.45 7.35
C ARG A 146 -11.76 -5.35 6.14
N ASN A 147 -10.84 -5.01 5.24
CA ASN A 147 -10.59 -5.76 4.00
C ASN A 147 -9.61 -6.93 4.19
N THR A 148 -9.03 -7.13 5.39
CA THR A 148 -8.13 -8.27 5.63
C THR A 148 -8.87 -9.61 5.84
N GLU A 149 -10.17 -9.58 6.06
CA GLU A 149 -11.04 -10.77 6.20
C GLU A 149 -11.93 -10.96 4.96
N VAL A 150 -11.41 -10.67 3.77
CA VAL A 150 -12.15 -10.73 2.51
C VAL A 150 -12.49 -12.17 2.10
N ASP A 151 -13.72 -12.40 1.60
CA ASP A 151 -14.11 -13.58 0.83
C ASP A 151 -14.27 -13.16 -0.63
N GLY A 152 -13.30 -13.48 -1.45
CA GLY A 152 -13.16 -13.00 -2.82
C GLY A 152 -12.14 -11.87 -2.96
N GLY A 153 -12.50 -10.80 -3.66
CA GLY A 153 -11.65 -9.63 -3.88
C GLY A 153 -12.24 -8.36 -3.26
N ALA A 154 -11.38 -7.49 -2.73
CA ALA A 154 -11.77 -6.15 -2.30
C ALA A 154 -10.80 -5.11 -2.87
N VAL A 155 -11.36 -4.08 -3.49
CA VAL A 155 -10.64 -2.96 -4.10
C VAL A 155 -11.27 -1.64 -3.71
N PHE A 156 -10.53 -0.56 -3.90
CA PHE A 156 -11.05 0.79 -3.68
C PHE A 156 -11.44 1.44 -5.01
N ALA A 157 -12.37 2.39 -4.93
CA ALA A 157 -12.71 3.29 -6.02
C ALA A 157 -12.44 4.73 -5.59
N TYR A 158 -11.71 5.47 -6.40
CA TYR A 158 -11.35 6.86 -6.15
C TYR A 158 -11.77 7.75 -7.30
N HIS A 159 -12.51 8.83 -7.00
CA HIS A 159 -12.98 9.74 -8.03
C HIS A 159 -11.83 10.61 -8.56
N VAL A 160 -11.57 10.54 -9.86
CA VAL A 160 -10.51 11.27 -10.56
C VAL A 160 -11.04 12.14 -11.69
N ALA A 161 -10.28 13.17 -12.06
CA ALA A 161 -10.63 14.02 -13.19
C ALA A 161 -10.41 13.31 -14.54
N ASN A 162 -9.31 12.52 -14.66
CA ASN A 162 -8.91 11.84 -15.88
C ASN A 162 -8.84 10.31 -15.66
N PRO A 163 -9.95 9.59 -15.79
CA PRO A 163 -9.99 8.15 -15.48
C PRO A 163 -9.30 7.25 -16.51
N SER A 164 -9.08 7.70 -17.75
CA SER A 164 -8.55 6.87 -18.85
C SER A 164 -7.11 6.35 -18.65
N GLU A 165 -6.42 6.80 -17.60
CA GLU A 165 -5.07 6.33 -17.29
C GLU A 165 -5.03 5.15 -16.33
N TYR A 166 -6.18 4.75 -15.78
CA TYR A 166 -6.33 3.77 -14.70
C TYR A 166 -7.30 2.66 -15.06
N GLY A 167 -7.33 1.61 -14.26
CA GLY A 167 -8.48 0.72 -14.20
C GLY A 167 -9.70 1.50 -13.73
N VAL A 168 -10.81 1.40 -14.44
CA VAL A 168 -12.04 2.17 -14.17
C VAL A 168 -13.16 1.21 -13.78
N VAL A 169 -13.81 1.48 -12.65
CA VAL A 169 -14.99 0.74 -12.19
C VAL A 169 -16.25 1.55 -12.45
N GLU A 170 -17.29 0.88 -12.97
CA GLU A 170 -18.63 1.41 -13.17
C GLU A 170 -19.60 0.82 -12.14
N PHE A 171 -20.51 1.63 -11.65
CA PHE A 171 -21.51 1.25 -10.65
C PHE A 171 -22.92 1.36 -11.21
N ASP A 172 -23.83 0.52 -10.69
CA ASP A 172 -25.27 0.70 -10.85
C ASP A 172 -25.80 1.76 -9.83
N ASP A 173 -27.13 1.98 -9.88
CA ASP A 173 -27.82 2.94 -8.99
C ASP A 173 -27.73 2.54 -7.50
N ASP A 174 -27.47 1.27 -7.20
CA ASP A 174 -27.29 0.74 -5.85
C ASP A 174 -25.83 0.76 -5.38
N LEU A 175 -24.93 1.40 -6.13
CA LEU A 175 -23.46 1.45 -5.92
C LEU A 175 -22.80 0.07 -5.95
N ARG A 176 -23.34 -0.89 -6.71
CA ARG A 176 -22.67 -2.16 -6.96
C ARG A 176 -21.83 -2.05 -8.22
N ALA A 177 -20.63 -2.59 -8.18
CA ALA A 177 -19.77 -2.63 -9.36
C ALA A 177 -20.40 -3.54 -10.44
N ILE A 178 -20.53 -3.02 -11.65
CA ILE A 178 -21.14 -3.74 -12.80
C ILE A 178 -20.13 -3.95 -13.92
N SER A 179 -19.09 -3.14 -14.01
CA SER A 179 -18.00 -3.35 -14.95
C SER A 179 -16.68 -2.83 -14.39
N ILE A 180 -15.58 -3.40 -14.88
CA ILE A 180 -14.23 -2.93 -14.63
C ILE A 180 -13.41 -3.05 -15.92
N GLU A 181 -12.73 -1.97 -16.32
CA GLU A 181 -11.98 -1.90 -17.57
C GLU A 181 -10.62 -1.24 -17.38
N GLU A 182 -9.57 -1.84 -17.95
CA GLU A 182 -8.21 -1.30 -17.87
C GLU A 182 -8.02 -0.19 -18.91
N LYS A 183 -7.67 1.01 -18.44
CA LYS A 183 -7.33 2.17 -19.27
C LYS A 183 -8.27 2.38 -20.46
N PRO A 184 -9.58 2.49 -20.22
CA PRO A 184 -10.56 2.60 -21.30
C PRO A 184 -10.36 3.90 -22.09
N ALA A 185 -10.41 3.81 -23.42
CA ALA A 185 -10.36 4.99 -24.29
C ALA A 185 -11.59 5.91 -24.10
N ARG A 186 -12.70 5.35 -23.64
CA ARG A 186 -13.95 6.05 -23.31
C ARG A 186 -14.46 5.55 -21.95
N PRO A 187 -13.98 6.12 -20.85
CA PRO A 187 -14.38 5.71 -19.51
C PRO A 187 -15.89 5.88 -19.28
N ARG A 188 -16.52 4.89 -18.65
CA ARG A 188 -17.95 4.92 -18.32
C ARG A 188 -18.22 5.57 -16.97
N SER A 189 -17.18 5.77 -16.17
CA SER A 189 -17.25 6.45 -14.90
C SER A 189 -15.97 7.24 -14.62
N HIS A 190 -15.98 8.05 -13.54
CA HIS A 190 -14.82 8.75 -13.04
C HIS A 190 -14.14 8.02 -11.86
N TYR A 191 -14.49 6.77 -11.58
CA TYR A 191 -13.94 6.02 -10.46
C TYR A 191 -12.79 5.14 -10.92
N ALA A 192 -11.56 5.59 -10.61
CA ALA A 192 -10.34 4.82 -10.80
C ALA A 192 -10.16 3.81 -9.68
N VAL A 193 -9.53 2.68 -9.99
CA VAL A 193 -9.12 1.67 -9.00
C VAL A 193 -7.67 1.94 -8.62
N PRO A 194 -7.39 2.41 -7.40
CA PRO A 194 -6.04 2.63 -6.90
C PRO A 194 -5.24 1.34 -6.78
N GLY A 195 -3.91 1.48 -6.73
CA GLY A 195 -2.98 0.36 -6.62
C GLY A 195 -2.93 -0.27 -5.22
N LEU A 196 -4.08 -0.69 -4.69
CA LEU A 196 -4.22 -1.36 -3.40
C LEU A 196 -5.36 -2.38 -3.48
N TYR A 197 -5.05 -3.63 -3.26
CA TYR A 197 -5.93 -4.77 -3.53
C TYR A 197 -5.86 -5.76 -2.37
N PHE A 198 -6.99 -6.39 -2.03
CA PHE A 198 -7.10 -7.45 -1.05
C PHE A 198 -7.84 -8.63 -1.67
N TYR A 199 -7.30 -9.83 -1.54
CA TYR A 199 -7.86 -11.02 -2.15
C TYR A 199 -7.79 -12.21 -1.21
N ASP A 200 -8.74 -13.13 -1.34
CA ASP A 200 -8.62 -14.46 -0.79
C ASP A 200 -7.52 -15.27 -1.51
N ASN A 201 -7.30 -16.50 -1.09
CA ASN A 201 -6.23 -17.34 -1.63
C ASN A 201 -6.44 -17.73 -3.11
N ASP A 202 -7.67 -17.69 -3.61
CA ASP A 202 -7.99 -18.03 -5.01
C ASP A 202 -7.23 -17.14 -6.01
N VAL A 203 -6.79 -15.96 -5.59
CA VAL A 203 -6.00 -15.02 -6.41
C VAL A 203 -4.76 -15.66 -7.03
N VAL A 204 -4.12 -16.60 -6.32
CA VAL A 204 -2.89 -17.27 -6.81
C VAL A 204 -3.22 -18.11 -8.05
N GLU A 205 -4.29 -18.90 -8.01
CA GLU A 205 -4.70 -19.71 -9.14
C GLU A 205 -5.31 -18.88 -10.27
N ILE A 206 -6.05 -17.81 -9.93
CA ILE A 206 -6.55 -16.86 -10.92
C ILE A 206 -5.38 -16.26 -11.69
N ALA A 207 -4.37 -15.72 -10.99
CA ALA A 207 -3.21 -15.09 -11.59
C ALA A 207 -2.38 -16.02 -12.48
N LYS A 208 -2.20 -17.30 -12.07
CA LYS A 208 -1.52 -18.33 -12.88
C LYS A 208 -2.22 -18.64 -14.20
N ASN A 209 -3.55 -18.51 -14.25
CA ASN A 209 -4.37 -18.84 -15.40
C ASN A 209 -4.69 -17.64 -16.31
N LEU A 210 -4.24 -16.42 -15.94
CA LEU A 210 -4.41 -15.25 -16.79
C LEU A 210 -3.68 -15.39 -18.13
N LYS A 211 -4.21 -14.73 -19.14
CA LYS A 211 -3.54 -14.55 -20.43
C LYS A 211 -3.05 -13.12 -20.53
N PRO A 212 -1.88 -12.88 -21.14
CA PRO A 212 -1.40 -11.52 -21.38
C PRO A 212 -2.43 -10.72 -22.19
N SER A 213 -2.62 -9.46 -21.82
CA SER A 213 -3.45 -8.51 -22.57
C SER A 213 -2.84 -8.16 -23.93
N ALA A 214 -3.52 -7.33 -24.72
CA ALA A 214 -2.98 -6.78 -25.95
C ALA A 214 -1.68 -5.94 -25.73
N ARG A 215 -1.41 -5.53 -24.50
CA ARG A 215 -0.16 -4.85 -24.07
C ARG A 215 0.96 -5.82 -23.72
N GLY A 216 0.68 -7.14 -23.70
CA GLY A 216 1.62 -8.16 -23.25
C GLY A 216 1.72 -8.30 -21.73
N GLU A 217 0.82 -7.68 -20.96
CA GLU A 217 0.86 -7.65 -19.50
C GLU A 217 -0.23 -8.55 -18.89
N PHE A 218 0.07 -9.19 -17.76
CA PHE A 218 -0.90 -9.85 -16.88
C PHE A 218 -1.58 -8.79 -16.02
N GLU A 219 -2.77 -8.35 -16.47
CA GLU A 219 -3.47 -7.21 -15.90
C GLU A 219 -4.12 -7.56 -14.56
N ILE A 220 -3.94 -6.70 -13.58
CA ILE A 220 -4.66 -6.81 -12.30
C ILE A 220 -6.18 -6.61 -12.50
N THR A 221 -6.55 -5.82 -13.49
CA THR A 221 -7.96 -5.60 -13.87
C THR A 221 -8.64 -6.89 -14.31
N ASP A 222 -7.91 -7.84 -14.89
CA ASP A 222 -8.47 -9.16 -15.27
C ASP A 222 -8.68 -10.04 -14.03
N VAL A 223 -7.83 -9.94 -13.00
CA VAL A 223 -8.09 -10.55 -11.69
C VAL A 223 -9.39 -9.99 -11.09
N ASN A 224 -9.51 -8.66 -11.05
CA ASN A 224 -10.72 -8.00 -10.54
C ASN A 224 -11.97 -8.39 -11.31
N ARG A 225 -11.86 -8.51 -12.65
CA ARG A 225 -12.98 -8.95 -13.50
C ARG A 225 -13.41 -10.36 -13.18
N HIS A 226 -12.46 -11.27 -12.93
CA HIS A 226 -12.79 -12.64 -12.51
C HIS A 226 -13.64 -12.65 -11.24
N TYR A 227 -13.24 -11.89 -10.20
CA TYR A 227 -14.02 -11.77 -8.97
C TYR A 227 -15.37 -11.07 -9.19
N LEU A 228 -15.42 -10.07 -10.07
CA LEU A 228 -16.66 -9.37 -10.41
C LEU A 228 -17.67 -10.33 -11.07
N GLU A 229 -17.23 -11.11 -12.06
CA GLU A 229 -18.05 -12.09 -12.76
C GLU A 229 -18.53 -13.23 -11.84
N ALA A 230 -17.71 -13.58 -10.84
CA ALA A 230 -18.09 -14.54 -9.81
C ALA A 230 -19.02 -13.94 -8.73
N GLY A 231 -19.34 -12.64 -8.79
CA GLY A 231 -20.12 -11.94 -7.75
C GLY A 231 -19.40 -11.79 -6.42
N LYS A 232 -18.07 -11.86 -6.41
CA LYS A 232 -17.21 -11.83 -5.24
C LYS A 232 -16.26 -10.62 -5.19
N LEU A 233 -16.48 -9.59 -6.01
CA LEU A 233 -15.70 -8.35 -5.95
C LEU A 233 -16.43 -7.32 -5.07
N HIS A 234 -15.82 -6.96 -3.94
CA HIS A 234 -16.23 -5.82 -3.13
C HIS A 234 -15.48 -4.56 -3.57
N VAL A 235 -16.21 -3.47 -3.81
CA VAL A 235 -15.62 -2.18 -4.17
C VAL A 235 -16.03 -1.13 -3.14
N GLU A 236 -15.06 -0.59 -2.41
CA GLU A 236 -15.27 0.48 -1.44
C GLU A 236 -14.91 1.84 -2.02
N VAL A 237 -15.87 2.76 -2.10
CA VAL A 237 -15.61 4.13 -2.55
C VAL A 237 -14.89 4.91 -1.47
N LEU A 238 -13.71 5.44 -1.78
CA LEU A 238 -12.94 6.29 -0.88
C LEU A 238 -13.65 7.65 -0.72
N PRO A 239 -13.84 8.13 0.53
CA PRO A 239 -14.57 9.36 0.78
C PRO A 239 -13.79 10.59 0.33
N ARG A 240 -14.53 11.69 0.12
CA ARG A 240 -13.91 13.01 -0.11
C ARG A 240 -13.00 13.37 1.06
N GLY A 241 -11.84 13.94 0.75
CA GLY A 241 -10.81 14.24 1.74
C GLY A 241 -9.75 13.13 1.89
N THR A 242 -9.97 11.95 1.31
CA THR A 242 -8.89 10.99 1.11
C THR A 242 -7.99 11.47 -0.03
N ALA A 243 -6.68 11.38 0.15
CA ALA A 243 -5.70 11.53 -0.91
C ALA A 243 -5.20 10.16 -1.34
N TRP A 244 -5.24 9.92 -2.64
CA TRP A 244 -4.50 8.89 -3.33
C TRP A 244 -3.60 9.58 -4.35
N LEU A 245 -2.30 9.33 -4.25
CA LEU A 245 -1.29 9.94 -5.09
C LEU A 245 -0.47 8.82 -5.72
N ASP A 246 -0.43 8.79 -7.04
CA ASP A 246 0.53 8.01 -7.78
C ASP A 246 1.75 8.91 -8.09
N THR A 247 2.94 8.37 -8.02
CA THR A 247 4.16 9.13 -8.25
C THR A 247 4.82 8.76 -9.58
N GLY A 248 3.97 8.53 -10.60
CA GLY A 248 4.34 7.98 -11.91
C GLY A 248 5.14 8.91 -12.82
N THR A 249 5.02 10.22 -12.63
CA THR A 249 5.64 11.27 -13.45
C THR A 249 6.36 12.28 -12.59
N PHE A 250 7.15 13.19 -13.18
CA PHE A 250 7.82 14.27 -12.45
C PHE A 250 6.80 15.20 -11.77
N ASP A 251 5.70 15.53 -12.46
CA ASP A 251 4.67 16.40 -11.93
C ASP A 251 3.94 15.72 -10.76
N SER A 252 3.50 14.45 -10.91
CA SER A 252 2.82 13.73 -9.82
C SER A 252 3.74 13.47 -8.62
N LEU A 253 5.04 13.28 -8.83
CA LEU A 253 6.03 13.19 -7.74
C LEU A 253 6.19 14.53 -7.00
N ALA A 254 6.22 15.64 -7.74
CA ALA A 254 6.30 16.98 -7.15
C ALA A 254 5.03 17.31 -6.36
N ASP A 255 3.85 17.00 -6.91
CA ASP A 255 2.56 17.19 -6.25
C ASP A 255 2.45 16.34 -4.98
N ALA A 256 2.87 15.07 -5.02
CA ALA A 256 2.91 14.21 -3.84
C ALA A 256 3.84 14.78 -2.76
N THR A 257 5.02 15.25 -3.14
CA THR A 257 5.97 15.90 -2.22
C THR A 257 5.39 17.16 -1.59
N ALA A 258 4.74 18.02 -2.37
CA ALA A 258 4.11 19.24 -1.90
C ALA A 258 2.93 18.95 -0.95
N PHE A 259 2.11 17.94 -1.29
CA PHE A 259 0.99 17.49 -0.46
C PHE A 259 1.50 16.99 0.90
N VAL A 260 2.42 16.03 0.92
CA VAL A 260 2.98 15.45 2.17
C VAL A 260 3.58 16.55 3.02
N ARG A 261 4.44 17.41 2.44
CA ARG A 261 5.05 18.54 3.16
C ARG A 261 3.99 19.45 3.79
N THR A 262 2.92 19.77 3.05
CA THR A 262 1.87 20.68 3.53
C THR A 262 1.10 20.08 4.69
N VAL A 263 0.71 18.80 4.58
CA VAL A 263 -0.01 18.10 5.64
C VAL A 263 0.86 18.00 6.90
N GLU A 264 2.09 17.54 6.79
CA GLU A 264 3.01 17.37 7.91
C GLU A 264 3.32 18.71 8.60
N ALA A 265 3.58 19.77 7.83
CA ALA A 265 3.86 21.11 8.38
C ALA A 265 2.65 21.73 9.10
N ARG A 266 1.42 21.37 8.71
CA ARG A 266 0.20 21.93 9.30
C ARG A 266 -0.30 21.14 10.49
N GLN A 267 -0.18 19.81 10.44
CA GLN A 267 -0.74 18.93 11.47
C GLN A 267 0.28 18.53 12.54
N GLY A 268 1.58 18.73 12.27
CA GLY A 268 2.64 18.27 13.17
C GLY A 268 2.75 16.74 13.25
N THR A 269 2.18 16.02 12.27
CA THR A 269 2.20 14.55 12.19
C THR A 269 2.86 14.11 10.90
N LYS A 270 3.37 12.87 10.84
CA LYS A 270 3.97 12.32 9.64
C LYS A 270 2.94 11.56 8.78
N VAL A 271 3.11 11.61 7.47
CA VAL A 271 2.40 10.76 6.51
C VAL A 271 3.31 9.57 6.19
N GLY A 272 2.87 8.36 6.50
CA GLY A 272 3.60 7.15 6.14
C GLY A 272 4.96 7.01 6.83
N ALA A 273 4.99 7.16 8.16
CA ALA A 273 6.16 6.88 9.00
C ALA A 273 6.06 5.45 9.57
N PRO A 274 6.81 4.46 9.05
CA PRO A 274 6.67 3.07 9.45
C PRO A 274 6.90 2.83 10.95
N GLU A 275 7.83 3.56 11.57
CA GLU A 275 8.13 3.44 13.00
C GLU A 275 6.95 3.92 13.87
N GLU A 276 6.33 5.04 13.49
CA GLU A 276 5.10 5.52 14.18
C GLU A 276 3.96 4.51 14.00
N VAL A 277 3.76 4.01 12.78
CA VAL A 277 2.72 3.02 12.50
C VAL A 277 2.96 1.75 13.32
N ALA A 278 4.19 1.23 13.33
CA ALA A 278 4.58 0.06 14.14
C ALA A 278 4.25 0.26 15.62
N TRP A 279 4.60 1.40 16.17
CA TRP A 279 4.30 1.74 17.56
C TRP A 279 2.80 1.87 17.84
N ARG A 280 2.06 2.57 17.00
CA ARG A 280 0.60 2.74 17.16
C ARG A 280 -0.17 1.43 17.00
N MET A 281 0.33 0.53 16.16
CA MET A 281 -0.24 -0.81 15.95
C MET A 281 0.18 -1.81 17.04
N GLY A 282 1.06 -1.41 17.97
CA GLY A 282 1.57 -2.27 19.03
C GLY A 282 2.60 -3.30 18.56
N PHE A 283 3.19 -3.11 17.38
CA PHE A 283 4.30 -3.91 16.87
C PHE A 283 5.62 -3.54 17.56
N LEU A 284 5.73 -2.29 18.04
CA LEU A 284 6.84 -1.78 18.85
C LEU A 284 6.32 -1.24 20.19
N THR A 285 7.10 -1.46 21.23
CA THR A 285 6.95 -0.81 22.54
C THR A 285 7.50 0.62 22.51
N ASP A 286 7.23 1.39 23.57
CA ASP A 286 7.76 2.74 23.75
C ASP A 286 9.31 2.75 23.79
N ASP A 287 9.92 1.74 24.45
CA ASP A 287 11.37 1.61 24.52
C ASP A 287 12.01 1.25 23.18
N GLU A 288 11.39 0.35 22.42
CA GLU A 288 11.83 0.00 21.06
C GLU A 288 11.70 1.19 20.12
N LEU A 289 10.60 1.96 20.16
CA LEU A 289 10.47 3.18 19.35
C LEU A 289 11.58 4.18 19.71
N ARG A 290 11.89 4.37 21.00
CA ARG A 290 12.97 5.26 21.45
C ARG A 290 14.32 4.80 20.91
N GLU A 291 14.61 3.51 20.96
CA GLU A 291 15.84 2.93 20.42
C GLU A 291 15.96 3.17 18.90
N ARG A 292 14.86 3.05 18.14
CA ARG A 292 14.84 3.31 16.68
C ARG A 292 14.98 4.79 16.34
N ALA A 293 14.41 5.68 17.17
CA ALA A 293 14.49 7.12 16.96
C ALA A 293 15.88 7.72 17.25
N GLU A 294 16.64 7.15 18.19
CA GLU A 294 17.92 7.71 18.63
C GLU A 294 18.95 7.91 17.50
N PRO A 295 19.22 6.94 16.59
CA PRO A 295 20.12 7.17 15.46
C PRO A 295 19.67 8.27 14.51
N LEU A 296 18.36 8.56 14.47
CA LEU A 296 17.72 9.54 13.59
C LEU A 296 17.57 10.92 14.24
N ARG A 297 17.95 11.10 15.51
CA ARG A 297 17.67 12.28 16.33
C ARG A 297 18.21 13.60 15.78
N LYS A 298 19.22 13.53 14.89
CA LYS A 298 19.77 14.71 14.21
C LYS A 298 18.93 15.19 13.01
N SER A 299 17.86 14.48 12.70
CA SER A 299 16.92 14.84 11.64
C SER A 299 15.57 15.20 12.24
N GLY A 300 14.80 16.05 11.57
CA GLY A 300 13.42 16.35 11.98
C GLY A 300 12.51 15.12 12.02
N TYR A 301 12.86 14.05 11.30
CA TYR A 301 12.15 12.77 11.36
C TYR A 301 12.35 12.07 12.71
N GLY A 302 13.61 11.97 13.18
CA GLY A 302 13.92 11.37 14.49
C GLY A 302 13.42 12.21 15.66
N GLU A 303 13.49 13.54 15.59
CA GLU A 303 12.89 14.44 16.59
C GLU A 303 11.38 14.22 16.72
N TYR A 304 10.71 14.04 15.59
CA TYR A 304 9.27 13.70 15.58
C TYR A 304 8.98 12.40 16.32
N LEU A 305 9.74 11.31 16.02
CA LEU A 305 9.51 10.01 16.67
C LEU A 305 9.73 10.09 18.20
N VAL A 306 10.72 10.84 18.66
CA VAL A 306 10.92 11.07 20.12
C VAL A 306 9.74 11.83 20.70
N GLY A 307 9.26 12.87 20.01
CA GLY A 307 8.12 13.68 20.45
C GLY A 307 6.81 12.90 20.62
N LEU A 308 6.64 11.78 19.89
CA LEU A 308 5.47 10.89 20.06
C LEU A 308 5.39 10.25 21.44
N LEU A 309 6.54 10.05 22.11
CA LEU A 309 6.64 9.43 23.43
C LEU A 309 6.49 10.44 24.57
N GLU A 310 6.53 11.74 24.27
CA GLU A 310 6.45 12.83 25.24
C GLU A 310 5.07 13.48 25.26
N SER A 311 4.19 13.10 24.30
CA SER A 311 2.80 13.60 24.14
C SER A 311 1.79 12.59 24.70
#